data_2e90891862deac73f8cab0f4d810f466
#
_entry.id   2e90891862deac73f8cab0f4d810f466
#
_cell.length_a   1.000
_cell.length_b   1.000
_cell.length_c   1.000
_cell.angle_alpha   90.00
_cell.angle_beta   90.00
_cell.angle_gamma   90.00
#
_symmetry.space_group_name_H-M   'P 1'
#
loop_
_entity.id
_entity.type
_entity.pdbx_description
1 polymer ?
#
loop_
_entity_poly.entity_id
_entity_poly.type
_entity_poly.pdbx_seq_one_letter_code
_entity_poly.pdbx_strand_id
1 'polypeptide(L)'
;MSKFIDRLEEIIEGAPARMGFGPARSEKTPGLALIIQVSSSYKTGAATATGVSPDGIIISGLRGPAQAAELKDAVSDTIWGIRTDSLSTEDAKAYEKEGSGVLAFQLEGTSMGAVASEDSAKVLCIETDTDIEDLRDINALPVDAVLFPLSGASSSWTLDDLAKVARISGRLGKFLLAEITEPPNAEDLKVLRTAGINGLVLDVSVGKEVLESLKKSLMDMPKPGSEKSAGRSNAILPGVAYSSQREEAAPDPDEDDDE
;
A
#
# COMPACT_ATOMS: atom_id res chain seq x y z
N MET A 1 -7.02 11.61 -9.82
CA MET A 1 -6.40 10.62 -8.93
C MET A 1 -5.71 11.34 -7.77
N SER A 2 -5.73 10.78 -6.59
CA SER A 2 -5.11 11.39 -5.42
C SER A 2 -3.59 11.24 -5.47
N LYS A 3 -2.85 12.31 -5.14
CA LYS A 3 -1.37 12.28 -5.05
C LYS A 3 -0.85 11.17 -4.12
N PHE A 4 -1.64 10.77 -3.12
CA PHE A 4 -1.27 9.69 -2.21
C PHE A 4 -1.30 8.33 -2.90
N ILE A 5 -2.31 8.08 -3.72
CA ILE A 5 -2.41 6.84 -4.49
C ILE A 5 -1.31 6.79 -5.56
N ASP A 6 -1.09 7.87 -6.30
CA ASP A 6 0.00 7.96 -7.27
C ASP A 6 1.36 7.63 -6.60
N ARG A 7 1.56 8.10 -5.34
CA ARG A 7 2.79 7.80 -4.58
C ARG A 7 2.88 6.33 -4.17
N LEU A 8 1.77 5.70 -3.75
CA LEU A 8 1.74 4.26 -3.44
C LEU A 8 2.04 3.41 -4.67
N GLU A 9 1.45 3.75 -5.81
CA GLU A 9 1.71 3.09 -7.10
C GLU A 9 3.19 3.21 -7.49
N GLU A 10 3.78 4.41 -7.41
CA GLU A 10 5.20 4.63 -7.69
C GLU A 10 6.12 3.74 -6.81
N ILE A 11 5.77 3.55 -5.54
CA ILE A 11 6.53 2.73 -4.60
C ILE A 11 6.42 1.24 -4.97
N ILE A 12 5.24 0.77 -5.35
CA ILE A 12 4.97 -0.64 -5.66
C ILE A 12 5.52 -1.03 -7.04
N GLU A 13 5.29 -0.21 -8.03
CA GLU A 13 5.73 -0.49 -9.41
C GLU A 13 7.22 -0.17 -9.63
N GLY A 14 7.78 0.65 -8.75
CA GLY A 14 9.08 1.27 -8.95
C GLY A 14 8.98 2.46 -9.91
N ALA A 15 9.89 3.43 -9.76
CA ALA A 15 9.91 4.58 -10.66
C ALA A 15 10.05 4.11 -12.12
N PRO A 16 9.17 4.58 -13.03
CA PRO A 16 9.22 4.18 -14.43
C PRO A 16 10.60 4.47 -15.00
N ALA A 17 11.17 3.50 -15.72
CA ALA A 17 12.44 3.69 -16.40
C ALA A 17 12.26 4.83 -17.41
N ARG A 18 12.79 6.02 -17.10
CA ARG A 18 12.80 7.14 -18.05
C ARG A 18 13.60 6.69 -19.27
N MET A 19 12.93 6.49 -20.39
CA MET A 19 13.58 6.29 -21.69
C MET A 19 14.23 7.60 -22.12
N GLY A 20 15.49 7.81 -21.73
CA GLY A 20 16.27 8.99 -22.12
C GLY A 20 17.76 8.74 -21.94
N PHE A 21 18.58 9.21 -22.89
CA PHE A 21 20.04 9.05 -22.95
C PHE A 21 20.80 9.97 -21.96
N GLY A 22 20.19 10.41 -20.85
CA GLY A 22 20.84 11.21 -19.82
C GLY A 22 21.24 10.37 -18.61
N PRO A 23 22.21 10.82 -17.76
CA PRO A 23 22.52 10.16 -16.50
C PRO A 23 21.28 10.24 -15.60
N ALA A 24 20.47 9.18 -15.62
CA ALA A 24 19.29 9.08 -14.81
C ALA A 24 19.74 8.90 -13.34
N ARG A 25 19.67 9.97 -12.55
CA ARG A 25 19.45 9.83 -11.12
C ARG A 25 18.03 9.27 -10.96
N SER A 26 17.90 7.96 -10.98
CA SER A 26 16.65 7.35 -10.51
C SER A 26 16.58 7.69 -9.03
N GLU A 27 15.65 8.55 -8.66
CA GLU A 27 15.32 8.72 -7.25
C GLU A 27 15.01 7.36 -6.68
N LYS A 28 15.71 7.01 -5.59
CA LYS A 28 15.56 5.70 -4.96
C LYS A 28 14.19 5.70 -4.28
N THR A 29 13.25 4.94 -4.81
CA THR A 29 11.94 4.75 -4.19
C THR A 29 12.07 3.78 -3.01
N PRO A 30 11.38 4.01 -1.88
CA PRO A 30 11.36 3.08 -0.75
C PRO A 30 10.69 1.76 -1.14
N GLY A 31 10.96 0.70 -0.38
CA GLY A 31 10.33 -0.61 -0.61
C GLY A 31 8.89 -0.71 -0.10
N LEU A 32 8.50 0.16 0.84
CA LEU A 32 7.16 0.35 1.41
C LEU A 32 6.97 1.84 1.70
N ALA A 33 5.74 2.33 1.64
CA ALA A 33 5.42 3.70 2.03
C ALA A 33 5.59 3.89 3.55
N LEU A 34 6.16 5.02 3.96
CA LEU A 34 6.19 5.46 5.34
C LEU A 34 5.13 6.55 5.56
N ILE A 35 4.15 6.25 6.39
CA ILE A 35 3.11 7.18 6.79
C ILE A 35 3.29 7.48 8.29
N ILE A 36 3.29 8.74 8.67
CA ILE A 36 3.40 9.14 10.08
C ILE A 36 2.03 9.58 10.57
N GLN A 37 1.55 8.91 11.62
CA GLN A 37 0.34 9.32 12.32
C GLN A 37 0.67 10.33 13.41
N VAL A 38 -0.16 11.35 13.54
CA VAL A 38 -0.08 12.35 14.59
C VAL A 38 -1.39 12.33 15.38
N SER A 39 -1.34 11.73 16.58
CA SER A 39 -2.52 11.54 17.43
C SER A 39 -2.63 12.56 18.57
N SER A 40 -1.54 13.25 18.92
CA SER A 40 -1.54 14.26 19.97
C SER A 40 -0.70 15.48 19.55
N SER A 41 -1.03 16.65 20.14
CA SER A 41 -0.26 17.90 19.87
C SER A 41 -0.06 18.15 18.37
N TYR A 42 -1.15 18.11 17.61
CA TYR A 42 -1.16 18.05 16.14
C TYR A 42 -0.22 19.06 15.44
N LYS A 43 -0.05 20.29 15.96
CA LYS A 43 0.87 21.30 15.37
C LYS A 43 2.34 20.90 15.50
N THR A 44 2.76 20.54 16.72
CA THR A 44 4.14 20.14 16.98
C THR A 44 4.45 18.77 16.35
N GLY A 45 3.51 17.83 16.45
CA GLY A 45 3.62 16.51 15.85
C GLY A 45 3.73 16.58 14.32
N ALA A 46 2.91 17.41 13.68
CA ALA A 46 2.96 17.61 12.22
C ALA A 46 4.31 18.19 11.77
N ALA A 47 4.84 19.20 12.49
CA ALA A 47 6.16 19.75 12.18
C ALA A 47 7.29 18.71 12.35
N THR A 48 7.20 17.87 13.40
CA THR A 48 8.17 16.77 13.61
C THR A 48 8.06 15.73 12.49
N ALA A 49 6.84 15.33 12.12
CA ALA A 49 6.60 14.38 11.03
C ALA A 49 7.12 14.90 9.68
N THR A 50 6.83 16.15 9.35
CA THR A 50 7.34 16.80 8.12
C THR A 50 8.87 16.81 8.07
N GLY A 51 9.53 17.01 9.23
CA GLY A 51 11.00 16.95 9.32
C GLY A 51 11.63 15.60 9.00
N VAL A 52 10.85 14.50 9.01
CA VAL A 52 11.27 13.17 8.56
C VAL A 52 11.07 13.02 7.04
N SER A 53 10.23 13.84 6.42
CA SER A 53 9.80 13.76 5.01
C SER A 53 9.20 12.39 4.67
N PRO A 54 8.09 11.98 5.30
CA PRO A 54 7.41 10.71 5.01
C PRO A 54 6.69 10.77 3.66
N ASP A 55 6.16 9.63 3.21
CA ASP A 55 5.32 9.57 2.01
C ASP A 55 3.89 10.08 2.27
N GLY A 56 3.47 10.16 3.54
CA GLY A 56 2.21 10.76 3.96
C GLY A 56 2.16 11.03 5.46
N ILE A 57 1.29 11.94 5.88
CA ILE A 57 0.99 12.25 7.28
C ILE A 57 -0.51 12.09 7.50
N ILE A 58 -0.92 11.35 8.52
CA ILE A 58 -2.31 11.19 8.92
C ILE A 58 -2.49 11.82 10.30
N ILE A 59 -3.43 12.76 10.43
CA ILE A 59 -3.66 13.51 11.67
C ILE A 59 -4.99 13.05 12.27
N SER A 60 -4.94 12.58 13.51
CA SER A 60 -6.10 12.13 14.29
C SER A 60 -6.51 13.15 15.32
N GLY A 61 -7.76 13.05 15.79
CA GLY A 61 -8.26 13.85 16.93
C GLY A 61 -8.55 15.31 16.60
N LEU A 62 -8.64 15.69 15.34
CA LEU A 62 -9.15 16.99 14.96
C LEU A 62 -10.64 17.10 15.25
N ARG A 63 -11.06 18.24 15.80
CA ARG A 63 -12.47 18.50 16.14
C ARG A 63 -13.29 19.03 14.96
N GLY A 64 -12.66 19.22 13.81
CA GLY A 64 -13.33 19.69 12.61
C GLY A 64 -12.38 20.36 11.60
N PRO A 65 -12.90 20.71 10.41
CA PRO A 65 -12.10 21.25 9.32
C PRO A 65 -11.37 22.57 9.63
N ALA A 66 -11.91 23.38 10.56
CA ALA A 66 -11.25 24.62 10.98
C ALA A 66 -9.87 24.39 11.59
N GLN A 67 -9.66 23.27 12.29
CA GLN A 67 -8.33 22.92 12.83
C GLN A 67 -7.40 22.40 11.72
N ALA A 68 -7.93 21.81 10.66
CA ALA A 68 -7.16 21.40 9.51
C ALA A 68 -6.54 22.60 8.77
N ALA A 69 -7.25 23.71 8.68
CA ALA A 69 -6.74 24.95 8.09
C ALA A 69 -5.48 25.48 8.81
N GLU A 70 -5.40 25.29 10.13
CA GLU A 70 -4.24 25.71 10.93
C GLU A 70 -2.97 24.86 10.71
N LEU A 71 -3.11 23.69 10.07
CA LEU A 71 -2.01 22.75 9.81
C LEU A 71 -1.32 22.99 8.48
N LYS A 72 -1.96 23.72 7.59
CA LYS A 72 -1.51 23.92 6.21
C LYS A 72 -0.05 24.38 6.10
N ASP A 73 0.37 25.30 6.98
CA ASP A 73 1.74 25.80 7.00
C ASP A 73 2.74 24.78 7.57
N ALA A 74 2.27 23.91 8.50
CA ALA A 74 3.12 22.90 9.13
C ALA A 74 3.39 21.69 8.23
N VAL A 75 2.51 21.41 7.25
CA VAL A 75 2.58 20.23 6.37
C VAL A 75 2.79 20.59 4.89
N SER A 76 3.16 21.84 4.60
CA SER A 76 3.04 22.54 3.30
C SER A 76 3.43 21.73 2.04
N ASP A 77 4.46 20.88 2.10
CA ASP A 77 4.97 20.15 0.94
C ASP A 77 4.77 18.62 1.06
N THR A 78 4.12 18.17 2.11
CA THR A 78 3.91 16.75 2.37
C THR A 78 2.45 16.37 2.09
N ILE A 79 2.23 15.20 1.52
CA ILE A 79 0.88 14.64 1.42
C ILE A 79 0.36 14.41 2.83
N TRP A 80 -0.75 15.03 3.17
CA TRP A 80 -1.35 14.90 4.48
C TRP A 80 -2.84 14.59 4.42
N GLY A 81 -3.38 14.07 5.49
CA GLY A 81 -4.77 13.76 5.62
C GLY A 81 -5.23 13.66 7.06
N ILE A 82 -6.49 13.31 7.22
CA ILE A 82 -7.14 13.18 8.53
C ILE A 82 -7.58 11.75 8.79
N ARG A 83 -7.67 11.40 10.08
CA ARG A 83 -8.33 10.18 10.55
C ARG A 83 -9.45 10.56 11.50
N THR A 84 -10.63 10.03 11.25
CA THR A 84 -11.85 10.23 12.05
C THR A 84 -12.61 8.92 12.17
N ASP A 85 -13.45 8.79 13.21
CA ASP A 85 -14.27 7.59 13.38
C ASP A 85 -15.39 7.54 12.33
N SER A 86 -15.98 8.70 12.02
CA SER A 86 -17.01 8.81 10.99
C SER A 86 -16.81 10.07 10.17
N LEU A 87 -17.31 10.07 8.92
CA LEU A 87 -17.13 11.18 8.00
C LEU A 87 -18.44 11.56 7.32
N SER A 88 -18.88 12.81 7.51
CA SER A 88 -20.00 13.36 6.76
C SER A 88 -19.56 13.85 5.38
N THR A 89 -20.51 13.99 4.46
CA THR A 89 -20.24 14.56 3.12
C THR A 89 -19.72 16.00 3.19
N GLU A 90 -20.24 16.78 4.12
CA GLU A 90 -19.86 18.18 4.33
C GLU A 90 -18.44 18.29 4.87
N ASP A 91 -18.09 17.44 5.87
CA ASP A 91 -16.77 17.45 6.46
C ASP A 91 -15.71 16.94 5.45
N ALA A 92 -16.04 15.93 4.66
CA ALA A 92 -15.14 15.43 3.61
C ALA A 92 -14.75 16.56 2.65
N LYS A 93 -15.74 17.27 2.10
CA LYS A 93 -15.51 18.41 1.21
C LYS A 93 -14.77 19.55 1.88
N ALA A 94 -15.04 19.80 3.16
CA ALA A 94 -14.36 20.83 3.90
C ALA A 94 -12.88 20.49 4.14
N TYR A 95 -12.55 19.25 4.50
CA TYR A 95 -11.17 18.79 4.63
C TYR A 95 -10.40 18.82 3.29
N GLU A 96 -11.03 18.39 2.21
CA GLU A 96 -10.46 18.45 0.86
C GLU A 96 -10.14 19.89 0.43
N LYS A 97 -11.05 20.83 0.72
CA LYS A 97 -10.85 22.27 0.47
C LYS A 97 -9.65 22.82 1.22
N GLU A 98 -9.36 22.35 2.42
CA GLU A 98 -8.17 22.72 3.18
C GLU A 98 -6.90 22.01 2.69
N GLY A 99 -7.00 21.12 1.70
CA GLY A 99 -5.87 20.45 1.06
C GLY A 99 -5.56 19.06 1.63
N SER A 100 -6.49 18.46 2.39
CA SER A 100 -6.37 17.07 2.81
C SER A 100 -6.37 16.14 1.59
N GLY A 101 -5.27 15.45 1.35
CA GLY A 101 -5.13 14.46 0.26
C GLY A 101 -5.48 13.04 0.68
N VAL A 102 -5.76 12.80 1.97
CA VAL A 102 -6.14 11.49 2.52
C VAL A 102 -7.27 11.66 3.54
N LEU A 103 -8.32 10.87 3.38
CA LEU A 103 -9.43 10.76 4.34
C LEU A 103 -9.47 9.34 4.86
N ALA A 104 -9.05 9.14 6.11
CA ALA A 104 -9.09 7.85 6.80
C ALA A 104 -10.30 7.83 7.76
N PHE A 105 -11.13 6.80 7.68
CA PHE A 105 -12.39 6.72 8.41
C PHE A 105 -12.80 5.26 8.66
N GLN A 106 -13.70 5.06 9.62
CA GLN A 106 -14.36 3.78 9.84
C GLN A 106 -15.62 3.68 8.97
N LEU A 107 -16.06 2.45 8.72
CA LEU A 107 -17.24 2.18 7.92
C LEU A 107 -18.51 2.74 8.59
N GLU A 108 -18.63 2.48 9.89
CA GLU A 108 -19.81 2.86 10.66
C GLU A 108 -19.93 4.39 10.78
N GLY A 109 -21.11 4.92 10.51
CA GLY A 109 -21.40 6.35 10.60
C GLY A 109 -20.83 7.21 9.47
N THR A 110 -20.09 6.65 8.53
CA THR A 110 -19.58 7.39 7.36
C THR A 110 -20.63 7.46 6.26
N SER A 111 -20.90 8.66 5.75
CA SER A 111 -21.90 8.86 4.71
C SER A 111 -21.37 8.46 3.32
N MET A 112 -22.24 7.88 2.46
CA MET A 112 -21.87 7.50 1.09
C MET A 112 -21.33 8.67 0.27
N GLY A 113 -21.85 9.88 0.49
CA GLY A 113 -21.39 11.08 -0.21
C GLY A 113 -19.97 11.51 0.18
N ALA A 114 -19.44 11.07 1.32
CA ALA A 114 -18.09 11.39 1.76
C ALA A 114 -17.01 10.71 0.90
N VAL A 115 -17.34 9.60 0.24
CA VAL A 115 -16.40 8.83 -0.61
C VAL A 115 -16.61 9.09 -2.11
N ALA A 116 -17.48 10.02 -2.50
CA ALA A 116 -17.79 10.28 -3.90
C ALA A 116 -16.75 11.16 -4.63
N SER A 117 -15.92 11.90 -3.91
CA SER A 117 -14.87 12.77 -4.49
C SER A 117 -13.64 11.97 -4.86
N GLU A 118 -12.97 12.35 -5.94
CA GLU A 118 -11.67 11.80 -6.38
C GLU A 118 -10.48 12.66 -5.97
N ASP A 119 -10.71 13.77 -5.24
CA ASP A 119 -9.67 14.73 -4.88
C ASP A 119 -8.75 14.23 -3.77
N SER A 120 -9.22 13.30 -2.95
CA SER A 120 -8.47 12.68 -1.85
C SER A 120 -8.54 11.16 -1.88
N ALA A 121 -7.51 10.49 -1.37
CA ALA A 121 -7.52 9.06 -1.15
C ALA A 121 -8.48 8.69 -0.01
N LYS A 122 -9.28 7.68 -0.23
CA LYS A 122 -10.23 7.12 0.75
C LYS A 122 -9.60 5.90 1.40
N VAL A 123 -9.27 6.01 2.69
CA VAL A 123 -8.64 4.95 3.47
C VAL A 123 -9.63 4.43 4.50
N LEU A 124 -10.05 3.19 4.33
CA LEU A 124 -10.94 2.54 5.29
C LEU A 124 -10.16 1.94 6.45
N CYS A 125 -10.46 2.37 7.66
CA CYS A 125 -9.90 1.77 8.88
C CYS A 125 -10.72 0.55 9.28
N ILE A 126 -10.07 -0.61 9.42
CA ILE A 126 -10.70 -1.87 9.84
C ILE A 126 -10.00 -2.42 11.08
N GLU A 127 -10.65 -3.35 11.78
CA GLU A 127 -10.07 -4.10 12.88
C GLU A 127 -9.35 -5.36 12.37
N THR A 128 -8.42 -5.89 13.16
CA THR A 128 -7.64 -7.09 12.78
C THR A 128 -8.46 -8.37 12.74
N ASP A 129 -9.55 -8.40 13.48
CA ASP A 129 -10.48 -9.52 13.58
C ASP A 129 -11.69 -9.42 12.64
N THR A 130 -11.68 -8.43 11.73
CA THR A 130 -12.70 -8.28 10.69
C THR A 130 -12.93 -9.59 9.96
N ASP A 131 -14.19 -9.99 9.82
CA ASP A 131 -14.57 -11.26 9.22
C ASP A 131 -14.19 -11.33 7.73
N ILE A 132 -13.98 -12.57 7.26
CA ILE A 132 -13.54 -12.81 5.86
C ILE A 132 -14.59 -12.35 4.85
N GLU A 133 -15.87 -12.49 5.20
CA GLU A 133 -16.98 -12.04 4.33
C GLU A 133 -16.98 -10.54 4.21
N ASP A 134 -16.82 -9.80 5.32
CA ASP A 134 -16.72 -8.34 5.34
C ASP A 134 -15.52 -7.84 4.52
N LEU A 135 -14.36 -8.55 4.57
CA LEU A 135 -13.20 -8.20 3.75
C LEU A 135 -13.48 -8.30 2.24
N ARG A 136 -14.35 -9.21 1.81
CA ARG A 136 -14.77 -9.30 0.40
C ARG A 136 -15.68 -8.15 0.01
N ASP A 137 -16.59 -7.77 0.89
CA ASP A 137 -17.54 -6.69 0.64
C ASP A 137 -16.83 -5.34 0.54
N ILE A 138 -15.74 -5.15 1.29
CA ILE A 138 -14.89 -3.96 1.20
C ILE A 138 -14.35 -3.73 -0.24
N ASN A 139 -14.11 -4.79 -1.02
CA ASN A 139 -13.66 -4.63 -2.40
C ASN A 139 -14.67 -3.90 -3.29
N ALA A 140 -15.97 -4.01 -3.00
CA ALA A 140 -17.03 -3.34 -3.73
C ALA A 140 -17.19 -1.86 -3.33
N LEU A 141 -16.58 -1.45 -2.20
CA LEU A 141 -16.66 -0.08 -1.73
C LEU A 141 -15.73 0.86 -2.55
N PRO A 142 -16.12 2.12 -2.75
CA PRO A 142 -15.31 3.13 -3.42
C PRO A 142 -14.22 3.68 -2.49
N VAL A 143 -13.37 2.79 -1.99
CA VAL A 143 -12.20 3.11 -1.16
C VAL A 143 -10.94 2.68 -1.88
N ASP A 144 -9.84 3.39 -1.66
CA ASP A 144 -8.57 3.17 -2.36
C ASP A 144 -7.63 2.27 -1.57
N ALA A 145 -7.61 2.43 -0.26
CA ALA A 145 -6.74 1.69 0.64
C ALA A 145 -7.47 1.24 1.91
N VAL A 146 -6.90 0.27 2.58
CA VAL A 146 -7.36 -0.23 3.88
C VAL A 146 -6.23 -0.10 4.89
N LEU A 147 -6.54 0.49 6.04
CA LEU A 147 -5.65 0.61 7.19
C LEU A 147 -6.13 -0.31 8.30
N PHE A 148 -5.26 -1.17 8.81
CA PHE A 148 -5.58 -2.05 9.93
C PHE A 148 -4.46 -2.02 10.98
N PRO A 149 -4.80 -2.18 12.28
CA PRO A 149 -3.82 -2.25 13.33
C PRO A 149 -3.09 -3.60 13.28
N LEU A 150 -1.78 -3.56 13.26
CA LEU A 150 -0.92 -4.73 13.32
C LEU A 150 0.02 -4.57 14.51
N SER A 151 -0.46 -4.97 15.67
CA SER A 151 0.30 -4.91 16.91
C SER A 151 1.17 -6.16 17.01
N GLY A 152 2.47 -6.00 16.80
CA GLY A 152 3.42 -7.00 17.29
C GLY A 152 3.26 -7.10 18.80
N ALA A 153 2.67 -8.17 19.29
CA ALA A 153 2.60 -8.41 20.72
C ALA A 153 4.02 -8.70 21.22
N SER A 154 4.61 -7.75 21.95
CA SER A 154 5.92 -7.85 22.60
C SER A 154 7.15 -8.06 21.70
N SER A 155 7.79 -6.96 21.32
CA SER A 155 9.20 -6.85 20.85
C SER A 155 9.70 -7.76 19.72
N SER A 156 8.89 -8.63 19.14
CA SER A 156 9.26 -9.44 17.98
C SER A 156 8.06 -9.73 17.09
N TRP A 157 8.24 -9.59 15.79
CA TRP A 157 7.24 -9.94 14.77
C TRP A 157 7.11 -11.45 14.70
N THR A 158 5.87 -11.95 14.69
CA THR A 158 5.57 -13.38 14.77
C THR A 158 4.93 -13.91 13.48
N LEU A 159 4.91 -15.23 13.32
CA LEU A 159 4.15 -15.86 12.24
C LEU A 159 2.63 -15.63 12.37
N ASP A 160 2.13 -15.37 13.57
CA ASP A 160 0.72 -15.02 13.77
C ASP A 160 0.40 -13.64 13.16
N ASP A 161 1.29 -12.66 13.34
CA ASP A 161 1.14 -11.35 12.71
C ASP A 161 1.19 -11.47 11.18
N LEU A 162 2.09 -12.30 10.66
CA LEU A 162 2.17 -12.58 9.23
C LEU A 162 0.91 -13.28 8.70
N ALA A 163 0.34 -14.21 9.47
CA ALA A 163 -0.91 -14.89 9.12
C ALA A 163 -2.10 -13.91 9.06
N LYS A 164 -2.17 -12.93 9.98
CA LYS A 164 -3.16 -11.86 9.94
C LYS A 164 -3.02 -11.02 8.66
N VAL A 165 -1.80 -10.60 8.32
CA VAL A 165 -1.51 -9.88 7.07
C VAL A 165 -1.95 -10.70 5.87
N ALA A 166 -1.53 -11.96 5.77
CA ALA A 166 -1.84 -12.84 4.64
C ALA A 166 -3.36 -13.10 4.49
N ARG A 167 -4.08 -13.20 5.62
CA ARG A 167 -5.54 -13.33 5.63
C ARG A 167 -6.22 -12.12 5.00
N ILE A 168 -5.77 -10.92 5.34
CA ILE A 168 -6.34 -9.66 4.84
C ILE A 168 -5.92 -9.46 3.37
N SER A 169 -4.62 -9.48 3.08
CA SER A 169 -4.07 -9.20 1.74
C SER A 169 -4.57 -10.17 0.67
N GLY A 170 -4.76 -11.44 1.02
CA GLY A 170 -5.26 -12.46 0.10
C GLY A 170 -6.73 -12.26 -0.32
N ARG A 171 -7.45 -11.30 0.24
CA ARG A 171 -8.88 -11.05 -0.01
C ARG A 171 -9.18 -9.63 -0.47
N LEU A 172 -8.26 -8.70 -0.22
CA LEU A 172 -8.39 -7.30 -0.60
C LEU A 172 -7.61 -7.02 -1.89
N GLY A 173 -8.29 -6.43 -2.87
CA GLY A 173 -7.69 -5.86 -4.07
C GLY A 173 -7.35 -4.37 -3.93
N LYS A 174 -7.21 -3.88 -2.69
CA LYS A 174 -6.92 -2.49 -2.34
C LYS A 174 -5.51 -2.37 -1.78
N PHE A 175 -4.95 -1.16 -1.74
CA PHE A 175 -3.69 -0.92 -1.03
C PHE A 175 -3.85 -1.25 0.46
N LEU A 176 -2.87 -1.94 1.03
CA LEU A 176 -2.91 -2.39 2.41
C LEU A 176 -1.89 -1.64 3.25
N LEU A 177 -2.36 -0.88 4.23
CA LEU A 177 -1.57 -0.11 5.17
C LEU A 177 -1.67 -0.76 6.55
N ALA A 178 -0.51 -0.98 7.19
CA ALA A 178 -0.46 -1.54 8.53
C ALA A 178 -0.08 -0.46 9.55
N GLU A 179 -0.94 -0.23 10.53
CA GLU A 179 -0.62 0.61 11.70
C GLU A 179 0.17 -0.23 12.69
N ILE A 180 1.39 0.19 12.99
CA ILE A 180 2.33 -0.53 13.84
C ILE A 180 2.80 0.33 14.99
N THR A 181 3.09 -0.30 16.14
CA THR A 181 3.59 0.39 17.34
C THR A 181 5.10 0.42 17.42
N GLU A 182 5.77 -0.59 16.86
CA GLU A 182 7.23 -0.73 16.87
C GLU A 182 7.75 -0.99 15.46
N PRO A 183 8.88 -0.37 15.07
CA PRO A 183 9.43 -0.56 13.73
C PRO A 183 9.97 -1.98 13.54
N PRO A 184 9.60 -2.65 12.43
CA PRO A 184 10.18 -3.93 12.05
C PRO A 184 11.66 -3.81 11.69
N ASN A 185 12.42 -4.89 11.87
CA ASN A 185 13.78 -4.96 11.35
C ASN A 185 13.81 -5.15 9.82
N ALA A 186 14.98 -5.08 9.20
CA ALA A 186 15.11 -5.12 7.75
C ALA A 186 14.65 -6.45 7.11
N GLU A 187 14.69 -7.56 7.83
CA GLU A 187 14.23 -8.86 7.36
C GLU A 187 12.71 -8.95 7.45
N ASP A 188 12.13 -8.52 8.59
CA ASP A 188 10.68 -8.47 8.79
C ASP A 188 10.00 -7.54 7.77
N LEU A 189 10.62 -6.39 7.44
CA LEU A 189 10.13 -5.49 6.40
C LEU A 189 9.96 -6.19 5.04
N LYS A 190 10.92 -7.02 4.65
CA LYS A 190 10.84 -7.79 3.40
C LYS A 190 9.69 -8.80 3.44
N VAL A 191 9.54 -9.48 4.58
CA VAL A 191 8.47 -10.47 4.77
C VAL A 191 7.10 -9.80 4.72
N LEU A 192 6.92 -8.68 5.43
CA LEU A 192 5.66 -7.90 5.43
C LEU A 192 5.30 -7.42 4.02
N ARG A 193 6.27 -6.88 3.27
CA ARG A 193 6.07 -6.51 1.86
C ARG A 193 5.63 -7.70 1.01
N THR A 194 6.30 -8.84 1.16
CA THR A 194 5.97 -10.06 0.41
C THR A 194 4.59 -10.59 0.76
N ALA A 195 4.13 -10.37 1.98
CA ALA A 195 2.78 -10.70 2.44
C ALA A 195 1.70 -9.74 1.89
N GLY A 196 2.07 -8.63 1.26
CA GLY A 196 1.14 -7.72 0.59
C GLY A 196 0.95 -6.38 1.28
N ILE A 197 1.74 -6.03 2.31
CA ILE A 197 1.74 -4.68 2.87
C ILE A 197 2.33 -3.70 1.83
N ASN A 198 1.69 -2.55 1.68
CA ASN A 198 2.10 -1.47 0.78
C ASN A 198 2.67 -0.26 1.54
N GLY A 199 2.28 -0.07 2.79
CA GLY A 199 2.78 1.00 3.63
C GLY A 199 2.65 0.71 5.12
N LEU A 200 3.49 1.37 5.90
CA LEU A 200 3.52 1.30 7.36
C LEU A 200 3.11 2.65 7.94
N VAL A 201 2.23 2.59 8.92
CA VAL A 201 1.76 3.77 9.66
C VAL A 201 2.28 3.69 11.08
N LEU A 202 3.05 4.69 11.51
CA LEU A 202 3.58 4.80 12.88
C LEU A 202 3.19 6.14 13.49
N ASP A 203 2.93 6.13 14.79
CA ASP A 203 2.68 7.36 15.54
C ASP A 203 3.98 8.15 15.74
N VAL A 204 3.89 9.48 15.64
CA VAL A 204 5.03 10.39 15.82
C VAL A 204 5.68 10.28 17.20
N SER A 205 4.96 9.76 18.20
CA SER A 205 5.45 9.58 19.58
C SER A 205 6.56 8.55 19.72
N VAL A 206 6.78 7.68 18.74
CA VAL A 206 7.94 6.74 18.75
C VAL A 206 9.29 7.48 18.65
N GLY A 207 9.27 8.75 18.31
CA GLY A 207 10.44 9.62 18.24
C GLY A 207 11.05 9.75 16.85
N LYS A 208 11.60 10.93 16.58
CA LYS A 208 12.15 11.31 15.27
C LYS A 208 13.27 10.38 14.81
N GLU A 209 14.19 10.02 15.70
CA GLU A 209 15.34 9.16 15.37
C GLU A 209 14.90 7.77 14.91
N VAL A 210 13.85 7.21 15.55
CA VAL A 210 13.27 5.92 15.18
C VAL A 210 12.63 6.00 13.78
N LEU A 211 11.86 7.07 13.52
CA LEU A 211 11.22 7.29 12.22
C LEU A 211 12.25 7.48 11.08
N GLU A 212 13.33 8.24 11.33
CA GLU A 212 14.42 8.42 10.36
C GLU A 212 15.18 7.10 10.09
N SER A 213 15.41 6.30 11.14
CA SER A 213 16.02 4.98 11.00
C SER A 213 15.16 4.03 10.19
N LEU A 214 13.85 4.00 10.47
CA LEU A 214 12.90 3.20 9.67
C LEU A 214 12.87 3.67 8.22
N LYS A 215 12.77 4.99 7.97
CA LYS A 215 12.81 5.52 6.61
C LYS A 215 14.05 5.07 5.85
N LYS A 216 15.21 5.12 6.50
CA LYS A 216 16.46 4.63 5.91
C LYS A 216 16.36 3.15 5.56
N SER A 217 15.85 2.32 6.47
CA SER A 217 15.66 0.89 6.23
C SER A 217 14.73 0.62 5.04
N LEU A 218 13.64 1.38 4.92
CA LEU A 218 12.71 1.29 3.79
C LEU A 218 13.37 1.71 2.46
N MET A 219 14.19 2.76 2.48
CA MET A 219 14.96 3.18 1.31
C MET A 219 16.05 2.19 0.91
N ASP A 220 16.58 1.40 1.85
CA ASP A 220 17.61 0.40 1.61
C ASP A 220 17.05 -0.98 1.21
N MET A 221 15.73 -1.13 1.21
CA MET A 221 15.08 -2.35 0.73
C MET A 221 15.38 -2.59 -0.77
N PRO A 222 15.58 -3.86 -1.18
CA PRO A 222 15.72 -4.19 -2.59
C PRO A 222 14.43 -3.87 -3.35
N LYS A 223 14.56 -3.48 -4.62
CA LYS A 223 13.39 -3.17 -5.47
C LYS A 223 12.46 -4.37 -5.60
N PRO A 224 11.13 -4.15 -5.69
CA PRO A 224 10.19 -5.22 -6.00
C PRO A 224 10.61 -5.95 -7.28
N GLY A 225 10.65 -7.28 -7.24
CA GLY A 225 11.02 -8.10 -8.43
C GLY A 225 12.50 -8.40 -8.60
N SER A 226 13.42 -7.72 -7.93
CA SER A 226 14.87 -8.03 -8.05
C SER A 226 15.25 -9.35 -7.38
N GLU A 227 14.47 -9.85 -6.44
CA GLU A 227 14.75 -11.11 -5.73
C GLU A 227 14.34 -12.36 -6.53
N LYS A 228 13.48 -12.24 -7.55
CA LYS A 228 13.06 -13.39 -8.38
C LYS A 228 14.15 -13.87 -9.36
N SER A 229 15.18 -13.07 -9.61
CA SER A 229 16.26 -13.44 -10.54
C SER A 229 17.42 -14.19 -9.91
N ALA A 230 17.53 -14.23 -8.58
CA ALA A 230 18.65 -14.88 -7.90
C ALA A 230 18.48 -16.39 -7.62
N GLY A 231 17.29 -16.96 -7.85
CA GLY A 231 17.01 -18.33 -7.42
C GLY A 231 16.28 -19.26 -8.39
N ARG A 232 15.70 -18.78 -9.48
CA ARG A 232 15.05 -19.63 -10.51
C ARG A 232 15.07 -18.93 -11.85
N SER A 233 16.11 -19.16 -12.63
CA SER A 233 16.04 -19.00 -14.09
C SER A 233 15.22 -20.17 -14.67
N ASN A 234 13.92 -20.16 -14.48
CA ASN A 234 13.07 -20.85 -15.42
C ASN A 234 12.97 -19.91 -16.62
N ALA A 235 13.99 -19.99 -17.49
CA ALA A 235 13.83 -19.53 -18.86
C ALA A 235 12.64 -20.31 -19.43
N ILE A 236 11.47 -19.67 -19.49
CA ILE A 236 10.38 -20.12 -20.37
C ILE A 236 10.92 -19.82 -21.76
N LEU A 237 11.54 -20.84 -22.38
CA LEU A 237 11.82 -20.80 -23.79
C LEU A 237 10.49 -20.58 -24.51
N PRO A 238 10.36 -19.54 -25.35
CA PRO A 238 9.18 -19.39 -26.20
C PRO A 238 9.00 -20.70 -26.94
N GLY A 239 7.80 -21.28 -26.84
CA GLY A 239 7.49 -22.62 -27.28
C GLY A 239 8.08 -22.96 -28.63
N VAL A 240 8.94 -23.99 -28.64
CA VAL A 240 9.17 -24.77 -29.83
C VAL A 240 7.83 -25.41 -30.13
N ALA A 241 7.18 -24.92 -31.19
CA ALA A 241 5.99 -25.56 -31.73
C ALA A 241 6.38 -27.00 -32.06
N TYR A 242 5.85 -27.96 -31.32
CA TYR A 242 5.84 -29.34 -31.74
C TYR A 242 5.03 -29.39 -33.02
N SER A 243 5.75 -29.41 -34.16
CA SER A 243 5.17 -29.89 -35.41
C SER A 243 4.83 -31.36 -35.19
N SER A 244 3.57 -31.63 -34.98
CA SER A 244 3.03 -32.98 -35.11
C SER A 244 3.36 -33.44 -36.53
N GLN A 245 4.40 -34.25 -36.67
CA GLN A 245 4.55 -35.10 -37.85
C GLN A 245 3.33 -36.00 -37.88
N ARG A 246 2.48 -35.68 -38.83
CA ARG A 246 1.43 -36.56 -39.32
C ARG A 246 2.16 -37.73 -39.96
N GLU A 247 2.21 -38.87 -39.27
CA GLU A 247 2.54 -40.12 -39.88
C GLU A 247 1.54 -40.38 -41.01
N GLU A 248 2.00 -40.25 -42.28
CA GLU A 248 1.32 -40.77 -43.43
C GLU A 248 1.24 -42.27 -43.28
N ALA A 249 0.05 -42.78 -43.06
CA ALA A 249 -0.25 -44.20 -43.18
C ALA A 249 0.02 -44.62 -44.62
N ALA A 250 0.96 -45.54 -44.78
CA ALA A 250 1.21 -46.21 -46.07
C ALA A 250 -0.06 -46.96 -46.52
N PRO A 251 -0.35 -46.95 -47.81
CA PRO A 251 -1.45 -47.74 -48.36
C PRO A 251 -1.11 -49.22 -48.29
N ASP A 252 -2.06 -49.99 -47.77
CA ASP A 252 -2.06 -51.46 -47.81
C ASP A 252 -2.06 -51.93 -49.26
N PRO A 253 -1.16 -52.80 -49.69
CA PRO A 253 -1.22 -53.46 -50.97
C PRO A 253 -2.04 -54.74 -50.85
N ASP A 254 -2.95 -54.93 -51.84
CA ASP A 254 -3.46 -56.18 -52.28
C ASP A 254 -4.50 -56.91 -51.43
N GLU A 255 -5.71 -56.76 -51.83
CA GLU A 255 -6.62 -57.89 -51.95
C GLU A 255 -7.29 -57.84 -53.36
N ASP A 256 -6.55 -58.46 -54.25
CA ASP A 256 -7.16 -59.03 -55.50
C ASP A 256 -7.77 -60.38 -55.09
N ASP A 257 -8.86 -60.61 -55.82
CA ASP A 257 -9.38 -61.90 -56.23
C ASP A 257 -10.43 -62.64 -55.38
N ASP A 258 -11.45 -62.84 -56.13
CA ASP A 258 -12.24 -64.04 -56.39
C ASP A 258 -13.67 -64.08 -55.84
N GLU A 259 -14.52 -64.22 -56.90
CA GLU A 259 -15.84 -64.76 -57.18
C GLU A 259 -17.08 -63.92 -56.91
#